data_15ef6373e79d37f44d11dee27be19cb5
#
_entry.id   15ef6373e79d37f44d11dee27be19cb5
#
_cell.length_a   1.000
_cell.length_b   1.000
_cell.length_c   1.000
_cell.angle_alpha   90.00
_cell.angle_beta   90.00
_cell.angle_gamma   90.00
#
_symmetry.space_group_name_H-M   'P 1'
#
loop_
_entity.id
_entity.type
_entity.pdbx_description
1 polymer ?
#
loop_
_entity_poly.entity_id
_entity_poly.type
_entity_poly.pdbx_seq_one_letter_code
_entity_poly.pdbx_strand_id
1 'polypeptide(L)'
;MEALVTIIAVGAYAERQYQKQDGSAEYFKSRGVTMKRGGDVIYGEMTGELASKNRDTQFQQGMAYIVKGFWKHRTWQDKNGEERHENAFYITDFQTL
;
A
#
# COMPACT_ATOMS: atom_id res chain seq x y z
N MET A 1 6.04 6.55 10.19
CA MET A 1 6.96 5.45 10.59
C MET A 1 8.03 5.29 9.52
N GLU A 2 9.23 5.07 9.94
CA GLU A 2 10.33 4.71 9.05
C GLU A 2 10.91 3.37 9.51
N ALA A 3 11.10 2.44 8.60
CA ALA A 3 11.57 1.11 8.97
C ALA A 3 12.42 0.49 7.88
N LEU A 4 13.40 -0.31 8.32
CA LEU A 4 14.17 -1.19 7.45
C LEU A 4 13.39 -2.48 7.28
N VAL A 5 13.10 -2.84 6.06
CA VAL A 5 12.28 -3.99 5.74
C VAL A 5 12.92 -4.84 4.63
N THR A 6 12.54 -6.11 4.58
CA THR A 6 12.90 -7.01 3.49
C THR A 6 11.64 -7.30 2.69
N ILE A 7 11.72 -7.22 1.37
CA ILE A 7 10.60 -7.49 0.49
C ILE A 7 10.31 -8.99 0.43
N ILE A 8 9.07 -9.36 0.69
CA ILE A 8 8.60 -10.74 0.53
C ILE A 8 7.89 -10.90 -0.80
N ALA A 9 6.95 -10.00 -1.10
CA ALA A 9 6.16 -10.05 -2.34
C ALA A 9 5.64 -8.66 -2.67
N VAL A 10 5.50 -8.40 -3.97
CA VAL A 10 4.91 -7.15 -4.46
C VAL A 10 3.77 -7.52 -5.40
N GLY A 11 2.60 -6.99 -5.14
CA GLY A 11 1.43 -7.23 -5.96
C GLY A 11 1.46 -6.45 -7.26
N ALA A 12 0.46 -6.69 -8.08
CA ALA A 12 0.28 -5.97 -9.32
C ALA A 12 -0.22 -4.55 -9.05
N TYR A 13 0.17 -3.63 -9.92
CA TYR A 13 -0.40 -2.29 -9.92
C TYR A 13 -1.87 -2.36 -10.32
N ALA A 14 -2.70 -1.60 -9.63
CA ALA A 14 -4.14 -1.55 -9.88
C ALA A 14 -4.62 -0.10 -9.92
N GLU A 15 -5.58 0.15 -10.80
CA GLU A 15 -6.31 1.41 -10.85
C GLU A 15 -7.80 1.11 -10.68
N ARG A 16 -8.46 1.92 -9.87
CA ARG A 16 -9.90 1.83 -9.68
C ARG A 16 -10.50 3.21 -9.85
N GLN A 17 -11.48 3.32 -10.75
CA GLN A 17 -12.20 4.55 -10.96
C GLN A 17 -13.22 4.75 -9.85
N TYR A 18 -13.30 5.97 -9.35
CA TYR A 18 -14.34 6.38 -8.42
C TYR A 18 -14.88 7.75 -8.79
N GLN A 19 -16.12 8.02 -8.39
CA GLN A 19 -16.78 9.27 -8.70
C GLN A 19 -16.69 10.20 -7.49
N LYS A 20 -16.24 11.42 -7.72
CA LYS A 20 -16.21 12.44 -6.69
C LYS A 20 -17.60 13.03 -6.47
N GLN A 21 -17.77 13.76 -5.37
CA GLN A 21 -19.02 14.43 -5.06
C GLN A 21 -19.43 15.48 -6.10
N ASP A 22 -18.46 16.07 -6.80
CA ASP A 22 -18.72 17.05 -7.86
C ASP A 22 -19.08 16.41 -9.20
N GLY A 23 -19.16 15.08 -9.27
CA GLY A 23 -19.50 14.35 -10.48
C GLY A 23 -18.33 14.00 -11.37
N SER A 24 -17.12 14.49 -11.09
CA SER A 24 -15.94 14.14 -11.87
C SER A 24 -15.42 12.74 -11.48
N ALA A 25 -14.78 12.08 -12.43
CA ALA A 25 -14.18 10.76 -12.21
C ALA A 25 -12.70 10.91 -11.86
N GLU A 26 -12.24 10.14 -10.87
CA GLU A 26 -10.84 10.00 -10.56
C GLU A 26 -10.45 8.53 -10.45
N TYR A 27 -9.15 8.28 -10.54
CA TYR A 27 -8.61 6.93 -10.41
C TYR A 27 -7.86 6.80 -9.09
N PHE A 28 -8.24 5.80 -8.32
CA PHE A 28 -7.47 5.38 -7.17
C PHE A 28 -6.41 4.38 -7.63
N LYS A 29 -5.15 4.72 -7.40
CA LYS A 29 -3.99 3.95 -7.85
C LYS A 29 -3.37 3.29 -6.65
N SER A 30 -3.05 2.00 -6.75
CA SER A 30 -2.45 1.27 -5.65
C SER A 30 -1.57 0.12 -6.11
N ARG A 31 -0.61 -0.23 -5.29
CA ARG A 31 0.20 -1.42 -5.43
C ARG A 31 0.59 -1.91 -4.04
N GLY A 32 0.23 -3.15 -3.73
CA GLY A 32 0.47 -3.74 -2.41
C GLY A 32 1.87 -4.34 -2.29
N VAL A 33 2.44 -4.24 -1.10
CA VAL A 33 3.77 -4.77 -0.80
C VAL A 33 3.71 -5.53 0.52
N THR A 34 4.15 -6.78 0.49
CA THR A 34 4.33 -7.58 1.71
C THR A 34 5.78 -7.52 2.12
N MET A 35 6.04 -7.09 3.35
CA MET A 35 7.38 -6.81 3.85
C MET A 35 7.60 -7.52 5.18
N LYS A 36 8.86 -7.82 5.48
CA LYS A 36 9.26 -8.37 6.76
C LYS A 36 10.13 -7.35 7.50
N ARG A 37 9.75 -7.04 8.75
CA ARG A 37 10.51 -6.20 9.64
C ARG A 37 10.87 -7.02 10.87
N GLY A 38 12.14 -7.47 10.97
CA GLY A 38 12.52 -8.39 12.03
C GLY A 38 11.68 -9.66 11.96
N GLY A 39 10.94 -9.99 13.02
CA GLY A 39 10.04 -11.12 13.07
C GLY A 39 8.64 -10.87 12.57
N ASP A 40 8.30 -9.61 12.23
CA ASP A 40 6.94 -9.21 11.89
C ASP A 40 6.75 -9.09 10.39
N VAL A 41 5.58 -9.51 9.92
CA VAL A 41 5.16 -9.31 8.53
C VAL A 41 4.21 -8.12 8.48
N ILE A 42 4.50 -7.17 7.59
CA ILE A 42 3.70 -5.97 7.38
C ILE A 42 3.22 -5.96 5.94
N TYR A 43 1.93 -5.75 5.74
CA TYR A 43 1.36 -5.45 4.43
C TYR A 43 1.18 -3.94 4.32
N GLY A 44 1.75 -3.34 3.29
CA GLY A 44 1.63 -1.92 3.01
C GLY A 44 1.14 -1.66 1.60
N GLU A 45 0.65 -0.46 1.37
CA GLU A 45 0.17 -0.04 0.05
C GLU A 45 0.88 1.23 -0.40
N MET A 46 1.42 1.19 -1.61
CA MET A 46 1.76 2.41 -2.34
C MET A 46 0.48 2.92 -2.97
N THR A 47 0.22 4.22 -2.86
CA THR A 47 -0.97 4.84 -3.43
C THR A 47 -0.61 6.07 -4.25
N GLY A 48 -1.52 6.50 -5.12
CA GLY A 48 -1.38 7.73 -5.88
C GLY A 48 -0.13 7.75 -6.75
N GLU A 49 0.61 8.84 -6.66
CA GLU A 49 1.80 9.06 -7.49
C GLU A 49 2.90 8.04 -7.26
N LEU A 50 3.10 7.62 -6.02
CA LEU A 50 4.12 6.63 -5.70
C LEU A 50 3.79 5.29 -6.38
N ALA A 51 2.53 4.88 -6.35
CA ALA A 51 2.08 3.67 -7.04
C ALA A 51 2.24 3.80 -8.55
N SER A 52 1.84 4.92 -9.12
CA SER A 52 1.95 5.19 -10.56
C SER A 52 3.40 5.19 -11.02
N LYS A 53 4.27 5.85 -10.27
CA LYS A 53 5.70 5.92 -10.54
C LYS A 53 6.37 4.55 -10.51
N ASN A 54 5.87 3.66 -9.68
CA ASN A 54 6.42 2.31 -9.49
C ASN A 54 5.54 1.21 -10.11
N ARG A 55 4.68 1.56 -11.06
CA ARG A 55 3.75 0.59 -11.64
C ARG A 55 4.45 -0.59 -12.31
N ASP A 56 5.58 -0.33 -12.94
CA ASP A 56 6.35 -1.35 -13.67
C ASP A 56 7.67 -1.69 -12.97
N THR A 57 7.91 -1.12 -11.80
CA THR A 57 9.14 -1.38 -11.05
C THR A 57 9.15 -2.81 -10.55
N GLN A 58 10.23 -3.51 -10.82
CA GLN A 58 10.45 -4.86 -10.31
C GLN A 58 11.28 -4.78 -9.03
N PHE A 59 10.63 -5.08 -7.91
CA PHE A 59 11.29 -5.15 -6.63
C PHE A 59 11.83 -6.56 -6.44
N GLN A 60 13.10 -6.66 -6.06
CA GLN A 60 13.72 -7.97 -5.85
C GLN A 60 13.32 -8.53 -4.50
N GLN A 61 12.82 -9.76 -4.52
CA GLN A 61 12.51 -10.50 -3.31
C GLN A 61 13.79 -10.71 -2.50
N GLY A 62 13.71 -10.49 -1.19
CA GLY A 62 14.86 -10.62 -0.29
C GLY A 62 15.73 -9.38 -0.19
N MET A 63 15.52 -8.38 -1.03
CA MET A 63 16.23 -7.11 -0.92
C MET A 63 15.71 -6.28 0.24
N ALA A 64 16.63 -5.55 0.86
CA ALA A 64 16.31 -4.65 1.97
C ALA A 64 16.05 -3.23 1.46
N TYR A 65 15.05 -2.59 2.04
CA TYR A 65 14.66 -1.21 1.72
C TYR A 65 14.38 -0.44 3.00
N ILE A 66 14.54 0.87 2.92
CA ILE A 66 14.01 1.77 3.95
C ILE A 66 12.68 2.27 3.44
N VAL A 67 11.64 2.06 4.24
CA VAL A 67 10.26 2.41 3.90
C VAL A 67 9.78 3.46 4.88
N LYS A 68 9.18 4.52 4.36
CA LYS A 68 8.49 5.54 5.15
C LYS A 68 7.00 5.43 4.88
N GLY A 69 6.20 5.63 5.92
CA GLY A 69 4.76 5.57 5.78
C GLY A 69 4.04 5.88 7.07
N PHE A 70 2.74 5.72 7.02
CA PHE A 70 1.89 5.96 8.17
C PHE A 70 0.77 4.93 8.26
N TRP A 71 0.28 4.72 9.46
CA TRP A 71 -0.85 3.83 9.73
C TRP A 71 -2.13 4.64 9.69
N LYS A 72 -3.15 4.07 9.06
CA LYS A 72 -4.49 4.67 9.01
C LYS A 72 -5.51 3.60 9.38
N HIS A 73 -6.38 3.93 10.33
CA HIS A 73 -7.51 3.09 10.67
C HIS A 73 -8.63 3.32 9.67
N ARG A 74 -9.21 2.23 9.15
CA ARG A 74 -10.36 2.32 8.26
C ARG A 74 -11.42 1.31 8.67
N THR A 75 -12.68 1.67 8.43
CA THR A 75 -13.84 0.87 8.74
C THR A 75 -14.72 0.73 7.51
N TRP A 76 -15.41 -0.39 7.42
CA TRP A 76 -16.41 -0.60 6.38
C TRP A 76 -17.43 -1.59 6.88
N GLN A 77 -18.58 -1.68 6.19
CA GLN A 77 -19.58 -2.68 6.45
C GLN A 77 -19.44 -3.81 5.43
N ASP A 78 -19.44 -5.04 5.92
CA ASP A 78 -19.41 -6.21 5.05
C ASP A 78 -20.79 -6.53 4.48
N LYS A 79 -20.89 -7.64 3.72
CA LYS A 79 -22.13 -8.07 3.08
C LYS A 79 -23.26 -8.34 4.08
N ASN A 80 -22.90 -8.67 5.30
CA ASN A 80 -23.86 -8.99 6.37
C ASN A 80 -24.23 -7.77 7.21
N GLY A 81 -23.72 -6.59 6.85
CA GLY A 81 -23.93 -5.35 7.60
C GLY A 81 -23.08 -5.24 8.86
N GLU A 82 -22.14 -6.13 9.07
CA GLU A 82 -21.23 -6.05 10.22
C GLU A 82 -20.12 -5.03 9.98
N GLU A 83 -19.82 -4.25 11.01
CA GLU A 83 -18.73 -3.29 10.97
C GLU A 83 -17.39 -4.02 11.05
N ARG A 84 -16.53 -3.75 10.08
CA ARG A 84 -15.16 -4.28 10.02
C ARG A 84 -14.16 -3.18 10.21
N HIS A 85 -13.04 -3.51 10.83
CA HIS A 85 -11.95 -2.59 11.14
C HIS A 85 -10.64 -3.12 10.61
N GLU A 86 -9.81 -2.20 10.15
CA GLU A 86 -8.48 -2.54 9.63
C GLU A 86 -7.52 -1.40 9.89
N ASN A 87 -6.30 -1.74 10.27
CA ASN A 87 -5.20 -0.79 10.30
C ASN A 87 -4.37 -1.00 9.03
N ALA A 88 -4.40 0.00 8.15
CA ALA A 88 -3.70 -0.06 6.88
C ALA A 88 -2.42 0.77 6.94
N PHE A 89 -1.32 0.23 6.42
CA PHE A 89 -0.05 0.94 6.33
C PHE A 89 0.08 1.50 4.92
N TYR A 90 0.17 2.84 4.81
CA TYR A 90 0.36 3.52 3.54
C TYR A 90 1.80 3.96 3.39
N ILE A 91 2.44 3.50 2.33
CA ILE A 91 3.84 3.79 2.04
C ILE A 91 3.93 5.13 1.32
N THR A 92 4.74 6.05 1.86
CA THR A 92 4.97 7.36 1.27
C THR A 92 6.31 7.47 0.57
N ASP A 93 7.27 6.63 0.92
CA ASP A 93 8.58 6.61 0.28
C ASP A 93 9.22 5.23 0.39
N PHE A 94 10.03 4.90 -0.60
CA PHE A 94 10.67 3.61 -0.73
C PHE A 94 12.10 3.82 -1.22
N GLN A 95 13.09 3.49 -0.41
CA GLN A 95 14.49 3.73 -0.73
C GLN A 95 15.31 2.44 -0.66
N THR A 96 16.15 2.23 -1.65
CA THR A 96 17.16 1.17 -1.58
C THR A 96 18.24 1.53 -0.57
N LEU A 97 18.84 0.51 -0.02
CA LEU A 97 20.02 0.70 0.84
C LEU A 97 21.28 0.94 0.02
#